data_37d08d12c6d054ded8bf50ee3ab120d4
#
_entry.id   37d08d12c6d054ded8bf50ee3ab120d4
#
_cell.length_a   1.000
_cell.length_b   1.000
_cell.length_c   1.000
_cell.angle_alpha   90.00
_cell.angle_beta   90.00
_cell.angle_gamma   90.00
#
_symmetry.space_group_name_H-M   'P 1'
#
loop_
_entity.id
_entity.type
_entity.pdbx_description
1 polymer ?
#
loop_
_entity_poly.entity_id
_entity_poly.type
_entity_poly.pdbx_seq_one_letter_code
_entity_poly.pdbx_strand_id
1 'polypeptide(L)'
;MSDLTYTVIDAADSSLNKTSVLVTGETEALVVDAAFTRGDGHRIVAEVLDAGKRLTAVVISAGDPDFYFGAEVIADAFPEAVFLAPQDVIEHIEHSYEGKLQAWAHLGPNLPTRLVDLTPLTATSLAVDGTTIEVRRGSEMLGDRSWHLFEPASRSLFGGVLLFEGLHVWTADSATPQLRAEWIRVLDELEALDPAYVVAGHRIAGAPTDLTAISHTRDYLELFEKTVAASTDAAEAEESLLAAYPDAGLKIAASLGTKVAKGEMTWG
;
A
#
# COMPACT_ATOMS: atom_id res chain seq x y z
N MET A 1 -20.45 -11.06 17.45
CA MET A 1 -19.53 -10.67 16.36
C MET A 1 -18.23 -11.38 16.67
N SER A 2 -17.67 -12.13 15.75
CA SER A 2 -16.36 -12.74 15.93
C SER A 2 -15.30 -11.63 15.88
N ASP A 3 -14.37 -11.64 16.83
CA ASP A 3 -13.25 -10.73 16.79
C ASP A 3 -12.35 -11.14 15.62
N LEU A 4 -12.07 -10.20 14.69
CA LEU A 4 -11.12 -10.45 13.61
C LEU A 4 -9.69 -10.40 14.15
N THR A 5 -8.83 -11.21 13.56
CA THR A 5 -7.39 -11.18 13.82
C THR A 5 -6.67 -10.66 12.58
N TYR A 6 -5.65 -9.84 12.78
CA TYR A 6 -4.85 -9.22 11.72
C TYR A 6 -3.41 -9.72 11.78
N THR A 7 -3.00 -10.47 10.77
CA THR A 7 -1.59 -10.89 10.60
C THR A 7 -0.96 -9.95 9.57
N VAL A 8 0.04 -9.21 10.00
CA VAL A 8 0.78 -8.29 9.13
C VAL A 8 1.95 -9.03 8.49
N ILE A 9 2.01 -9.02 7.17
CA ILE A 9 3.02 -9.70 6.37
C ILE A 9 3.94 -8.63 5.77
N ASP A 10 5.09 -8.43 6.39
CA ASP A 10 6.08 -7.45 5.97
C ASP A 10 6.96 -8.04 4.87
N ALA A 11 7.02 -7.38 3.71
CA ALA A 11 7.99 -7.71 2.68
C ALA A 11 9.35 -7.05 2.97
N ALA A 12 10.42 -7.60 2.39
CA ALA A 12 11.76 -7.08 2.54
C ALA A 12 11.94 -5.73 1.83
N ASP A 13 13.05 -5.03 2.15
CA ASP A 13 13.48 -3.80 1.48
C ASP A 13 13.57 -3.96 -0.06
N SER A 14 14.05 -5.12 -0.53
CA SER A 14 14.08 -5.47 -1.96
C SER A 14 12.70 -5.57 -2.61
N SER A 15 11.64 -5.64 -1.82
CA SER A 15 10.23 -5.60 -2.22
C SER A 15 9.53 -4.33 -1.72
N LEU A 16 10.27 -3.22 -1.69
CA LEU A 16 9.81 -1.88 -1.34
C LEU A 16 9.22 -1.76 0.08
N ASN A 17 9.54 -2.68 1.00
CA ASN A 17 8.93 -2.73 2.33
C ASN A 17 7.39 -2.76 2.30
N LYS A 18 6.81 -3.34 1.24
CA LYS A 18 5.36 -3.46 1.10
C LYS A 18 4.76 -4.32 2.21
N THR A 19 3.61 -3.93 2.68
CA THR A 19 2.88 -4.65 3.72
C THR A 19 1.59 -5.24 3.15
N SER A 20 1.37 -6.53 3.36
CA SER A 20 0.08 -7.19 3.13
C SER A 20 -0.57 -7.52 4.47
N VAL A 21 -1.90 -7.59 4.51
CA VAL A 21 -2.64 -7.92 5.74
C VAL A 21 -3.53 -9.13 5.49
N LEU A 22 -3.33 -10.19 6.27
CA LEU A 22 -4.24 -11.32 6.35
C LEU A 22 -5.23 -11.07 7.49
N VAL A 23 -6.50 -10.91 7.15
CA VAL A 23 -7.60 -10.75 8.10
C VAL A 23 -8.29 -12.10 8.25
N THR A 24 -8.40 -12.60 9.47
CA THR A 24 -9.02 -13.89 9.75
C THR A 24 -10.15 -13.77 10.77
N GLY A 25 -11.25 -14.45 10.48
CA GLY A 25 -12.33 -14.70 11.43
C GLY A 25 -12.28 -16.12 11.96
N GLU A 26 -13.43 -16.67 12.35
CA GLU A 26 -13.54 -18.03 12.87
C GLU A 26 -13.32 -19.09 11.76
N THR A 27 -13.84 -18.85 10.56
CA THR A 27 -13.83 -19.81 9.44
C THR A 27 -13.29 -19.22 8.14
N GLU A 28 -13.37 -17.91 7.96
CA GLU A 28 -13.03 -17.20 6.74
C GLU A 28 -11.77 -16.36 6.88
N ALA A 29 -11.15 -16.10 5.74
CA ALA A 29 -10.01 -15.20 5.63
C ALA A 29 -10.15 -14.26 4.42
N LEU A 30 -9.54 -13.07 4.54
CA LEU A 30 -9.39 -12.06 3.51
C LEU A 30 -7.91 -11.65 3.47
N VAL A 31 -7.31 -11.57 2.29
CA VAL A 31 -6.00 -10.95 2.10
C VAL A 31 -6.17 -9.56 1.51
N VAL A 32 -5.44 -8.58 2.04
CA VAL A 32 -5.35 -7.23 1.49
C VAL A 32 -3.94 -7.01 0.96
N ASP A 33 -3.88 -6.77 -0.33
CA ASP A 33 -2.70 -6.64 -1.19
C ASP A 33 -1.87 -7.93 -1.32
N ALA A 34 -1.46 -8.21 -2.54
CA ALA A 34 -0.84 -9.48 -2.92
C ALA A 34 0.70 -9.42 -3.00
N ALA A 35 1.29 -8.33 -2.52
CA ALA A 35 2.73 -8.07 -2.51
C ALA A 35 3.39 -7.96 -3.90
N PHE A 36 4.73 -7.75 -3.91
CA PHE A 36 5.48 -7.31 -5.05
C PHE A 36 6.01 -8.43 -5.95
N THR A 37 6.42 -9.54 -5.36
CA THR A 37 7.05 -10.62 -6.10
C THR A 37 6.30 -11.93 -5.94
N ARG A 38 6.55 -12.87 -6.87
CA ARG A 38 6.04 -14.25 -6.69
C ARG A 38 6.52 -14.87 -5.38
N GLY A 39 7.77 -14.59 -4.99
CA GLY A 39 8.31 -15.02 -3.71
C GLY A 39 7.54 -14.48 -2.51
N ASP A 40 7.13 -13.22 -2.56
CA ASP A 40 6.30 -12.62 -1.51
C ASP A 40 4.88 -13.19 -1.52
N GLY A 41 4.29 -13.43 -2.71
CA GLY A 41 3.02 -14.14 -2.86
C GLY A 41 3.05 -15.53 -2.21
N HIS A 42 4.15 -16.30 -2.34
CA HIS A 42 4.31 -17.59 -1.65
C HIS A 42 4.33 -17.44 -0.12
N ARG A 43 4.87 -16.34 0.43
CA ARG A 43 4.82 -16.06 1.89
C ARG A 43 3.38 -15.82 2.34
N ILE A 44 2.61 -15.05 1.55
CA ILE A 44 1.18 -14.86 1.83
C ILE A 44 0.43 -16.20 1.78
N VAL A 45 0.70 -17.06 0.80
CA VAL A 45 0.11 -18.42 0.72
C VAL A 45 0.42 -19.22 1.99
N ALA A 46 1.67 -19.19 2.47
CA ALA A 46 2.06 -19.89 3.69
C ALA A 46 1.25 -19.38 4.91
N GLU A 47 1.13 -18.07 5.10
CA GLU A 47 0.36 -17.48 6.20
C GLU A 47 -1.13 -17.86 6.14
N VAL A 48 -1.74 -17.90 4.95
CA VAL A 48 -3.12 -18.33 4.79
C VAL A 48 -3.30 -19.83 5.14
N LEU A 49 -2.35 -20.68 4.72
CA LEU A 49 -2.35 -22.11 5.05
C LEU A 49 -2.19 -22.35 6.55
N ASP A 50 -1.25 -21.63 7.19
CA ASP A 50 -0.99 -21.73 8.62
C ASP A 50 -2.18 -21.24 9.46
N ALA A 51 -2.89 -20.21 8.99
CA ALA A 51 -4.14 -19.76 9.61
C ALA A 51 -5.26 -20.81 9.56
N GLY A 52 -5.23 -21.72 8.57
CA GLY A 52 -6.19 -22.81 8.43
C GLY A 52 -7.62 -22.34 8.17
N LYS A 53 -7.80 -21.13 7.60
CA LYS A 53 -9.08 -20.52 7.28
C LYS A 53 -9.36 -20.60 5.77
N ARG A 54 -10.62 -20.54 5.39
CA ARG A 54 -11.00 -20.48 3.98
C ARG A 54 -10.75 -19.05 3.44
N LEU A 55 -9.78 -18.90 2.54
CA LEU A 55 -9.57 -17.64 1.85
C LEU A 55 -10.76 -17.37 0.92
N THR A 56 -11.54 -16.35 1.20
CA THR A 56 -12.74 -15.97 0.43
C THR A 56 -12.45 -14.93 -0.63
N ALA A 57 -11.56 -13.99 -0.32
CA ALA A 57 -11.19 -12.93 -1.25
C ALA A 57 -9.76 -12.43 -1.04
N VAL A 58 -9.22 -11.82 -2.10
CA VAL A 58 -8.02 -10.98 -2.08
C VAL A 58 -8.43 -9.62 -2.60
N VAL A 59 -8.14 -8.55 -1.86
CA VAL A 59 -8.41 -7.17 -2.27
C VAL A 59 -7.12 -6.50 -2.68
N ILE A 60 -7.07 -5.96 -3.89
CA ILE A 60 -5.98 -5.11 -4.37
C ILE A 60 -6.40 -3.67 -4.20
N SER A 61 -5.68 -2.93 -3.36
CA SER A 61 -6.08 -1.60 -2.91
C SER A 61 -5.44 -0.45 -3.68
N ALA A 62 -4.41 -0.70 -4.51
CA ALA A 62 -3.79 0.29 -5.39
C ALA A 62 -3.24 -0.36 -6.67
N GLY A 63 -3.06 0.44 -7.72
CA GLY A 63 -2.62 -0.04 -9.04
C GLY A 63 -1.11 -0.21 -9.20
N ASP A 64 -0.31 -0.03 -8.14
CA ASP A 64 1.14 -0.20 -8.17
C ASP A 64 1.55 -1.69 -8.11
N PRO A 65 2.66 -2.10 -8.76
CA PRO A 65 3.02 -3.51 -8.95
C PRO A 65 3.24 -4.26 -7.64
N ASP A 66 3.69 -3.58 -6.60
CA ASP A 66 3.91 -4.14 -5.27
C ASP A 66 2.61 -4.44 -4.50
N PHE A 67 1.46 -4.08 -5.06
CA PHE A 67 0.14 -4.45 -4.54
C PHE A 67 -0.42 -5.72 -5.18
N TYR A 68 0.01 -6.09 -6.42
CA TYR A 68 -0.67 -7.17 -7.17
C TYR A 68 0.23 -8.18 -7.89
N PHE A 69 1.54 -7.95 -8.04
CA PHE A 69 2.41 -8.88 -8.78
C PHE A 69 2.47 -10.29 -8.16
N GLY A 70 2.32 -10.42 -6.84
CA GLY A 70 2.25 -11.71 -6.16
C GLY A 70 0.92 -12.44 -6.29
N ALA A 71 -0.11 -11.81 -6.88
CA ALA A 71 -1.48 -12.35 -6.94
C ALA A 71 -1.58 -13.68 -7.69
N GLU A 72 -0.78 -13.89 -8.74
CA GLU A 72 -0.74 -15.14 -9.52
C GLU A 72 -0.54 -16.37 -8.62
N VAL A 73 0.40 -16.30 -7.70
CA VAL A 73 0.75 -17.40 -6.80
C VAL A 73 -0.38 -17.69 -5.82
N ILE A 74 -1.03 -16.64 -5.34
CA ILE A 74 -2.17 -16.77 -4.42
C ILE A 74 -3.36 -17.40 -5.15
N ALA A 75 -3.64 -16.97 -6.40
CA ALA A 75 -4.72 -17.49 -7.22
C ALA A 75 -4.51 -18.99 -7.56
N ASP A 76 -3.25 -19.39 -7.83
CA ASP A 76 -2.93 -20.79 -8.10
C ASP A 76 -3.11 -21.67 -6.85
N ALA A 77 -2.82 -21.14 -5.65
CA ALA A 77 -2.98 -21.87 -4.40
C ALA A 77 -4.44 -21.91 -3.90
N PHE A 78 -5.22 -20.88 -4.17
CA PHE A 78 -6.61 -20.72 -3.69
C PHE A 78 -7.55 -20.36 -4.86
N PRO A 79 -7.84 -21.28 -5.78
CA PRO A 79 -8.63 -21.03 -6.98
C PRO A 79 -10.09 -20.62 -6.71
N GLU A 80 -10.62 -20.87 -5.50
CA GLU A 80 -11.96 -20.46 -5.09
C GLU A 80 -12.02 -19.02 -4.55
N ALA A 81 -10.87 -18.38 -4.29
CA ALA A 81 -10.81 -17.00 -3.80
C ALA A 81 -11.13 -16.01 -4.93
N VAL A 82 -11.92 -14.99 -4.62
CA VAL A 82 -12.24 -13.93 -5.58
C VAL A 82 -11.23 -12.79 -5.43
N PHE A 83 -10.64 -12.36 -6.54
CA PHE A 83 -9.75 -11.21 -6.56
C PHE A 83 -10.54 -9.96 -6.89
N LEU A 84 -10.53 -8.98 -5.98
CA LEU A 84 -11.34 -7.78 -6.01
C LEU A 84 -10.43 -6.54 -6.06
N ALA A 85 -10.83 -5.53 -6.81
CA ALA A 85 -10.23 -4.20 -6.74
C ALA A 85 -11.25 -3.12 -7.10
N PRO A 86 -11.11 -1.86 -6.63
CA PRO A 86 -11.86 -0.74 -7.15
C PRO A 86 -11.66 -0.60 -8.67
N GLN A 87 -12.67 -0.06 -9.36
CA GLN A 87 -12.67 -0.01 -10.83
C GLN A 87 -11.47 0.81 -11.38
N ASP A 88 -11.15 1.95 -10.78
CA ASP A 88 -10.01 2.79 -11.17
C ASP A 88 -8.65 2.11 -10.92
N VAL A 89 -8.55 1.28 -9.88
CA VAL A 89 -7.37 0.42 -9.64
C VAL A 89 -7.21 -0.61 -10.76
N ILE A 90 -8.31 -1.27 -11.18
CA ILE A 90 -8.28 -2.22 -12.30
C ILE A 90 -7.82 -1.54 -13.58
N GLU A 91 -8.40 -0.39 -13.91
CA GLU A 91 -8.06 0.39 -15.10
C GLU A 91 -6.58 0.80 -15.11
N HIS A 92 -6.04 1.24 -13.95
CA HIS A 92 -4.63 1.56 -13.80
C HIS A 92 -3.75 0.32 -14.05
N ILE A 93 -4.09 -0.82 -13.43
CA ILE A 93 -3.34 -2.08 -13.61
C ILE A 93 -3.33 -2.50 -15.07
N GLU A 94 -4.50 -2.60 -15.71
CA GLU A 94 -4.63 -3.02 -17.11
C GLU A 94 -3.85 -2.12 -18.06
N HIS A 95 -3.89 -0.80 -17.84
CA HIS A 95 -3.16 0.17 -18.65
C HIS A 95 -1.64 0.06 -18.50
N SER A 96 -1.15 -0.17 -17.27
CA SER A 96 0.28 -0.04 -16.94
C SER A 96 1.05 -1.36 -16.83
N TYR A 97 0.37 -2.51 -16.81
CA TYR A 97 0.95 -3.83 -16.50
C TYR A 97 2.21 -4.17 -17.33
N GLU A 98 2.10 -4.07 -18.66
CA GLU A 98 3.21 -4.40 -19.55
C GLU A 98 4.42 -3.48 -19.37
N GLY A 99 4.17 -2.19 -19.16
CA GLY A 99 5.23 -1.21 -18.87
C GLY A 99 5.91 -1.49 -17.52
N LYS A 100 5.15 -1.89 -16.52
CA LYS A 100 5.66 -2.25 -15.18
C LYS A 100 6.48 -3.55 -15.22
N LEU A 101 6.09 -4.56 -16.01
CA LEU A 101 6.92 -5.75 -16.24
C LEU A 101 8.29 -5.40 -16.86
N GLN A 102 8.31 -4.45 -17.79
CA GLN A 102 9.57 -3.99 -18.40
C GLN A 102 10.42 -3.20 -17.41
N ALA A 103 9.84 -2.27 -16.66
CA ALA A 103 10.54 -1.47 -15.65
C ALA A 103 11.18 -2.35 -14.56
N TRP A 104 10.51 -3.43 -14.17
CA TRP A 104 10.95 -4.34 -13.13
C TRP A 104 11.58 -5.64 -13.67
N ALA A 105 12.01 -5.66 -14.95
CA ALA A 105 12.58 -6.85 -15.60
C ALA A 105 13.77 -7.49 -14.84
N HIS A 106 14.49 -6.71 -14.04
CA HIS A 106 15.58 -7.21 -13.20
C HIS A 106 15.17 -8.20 -12.11
N LEU A 107 13.87 -8.26 -11.75
CA LEU A 107 13.33 -9.26 -10.83
C LEU A 107 13.32 -10.68 -11.44
N GLY A 108 13.46 -10.80 -12.75
CA GLY A 108 13.61 -12.07 -13.47
C GLY A 108 12.47 -13.04 -13.19
N PRO A 109 12.74 -14.27 -12.71
CA PRO A 109 11.71 -15.29 -12.48
C PRO A 109 10.76 -14.96 -11.30
N ASN A 110 11.02 -13.89 -10.56
CA ASN A 110 10.15 -13.41 -9.50
C ASN A 110 9.03 -12.49 -10.00
N LEU A 111 9.06 -12.08 -11.28
CA LEU A 111 7.93 -11.39 -11.91
C LEU A 111 6.75 -12.34 -12.12
N PRO A 112 5.51 -11.84 -12.12
CA PRO A 112 4.36 -12.63 -12.52
C PRO A 112 4.45 -13.05 -13.98
N THR A 113 3.87 -14.21 -14.32
CA THR A 113 3.80 -14.71 -15.69
C THR A 113 2.47 -14.37 -16.36
N ARG A 114 1.49 -13.97 -15.58
CA ARG A 114 0.17 -13.53 -16.02
C ARG A 114 -0.43 -12.50 -15.05
N LEU A 115 -1.30 -11.67 -15.56
CA LEU A 115 -2.20 -10.88 -14.72
C LEU A 115 -3.35 -11.76 -14.24
N VAL A 116 -3.75 -11.64 -12.99
CA VAL A 116 -4.92 -12.31 -12.42
C VAL A 116 -6.17 -11.51 -12.79
N ASP A 117 -7.25 -12.19 -13.14
CA ASP A 117 -8.53 -11.55 -13.42
C ASP A 117 -9.07 -10.88 -12.14
N LEU A 118 -9.28 -9.56 -12.20
CA LEU A 118 -9.82 -8.79 -11.10
C LEU A 118 -11.32 -8.52 -11.32
N THR A 119 -12.09 -8.75 -10.29
CA THR A 119 -13.52 -8.42 -10.27
C THR A 119 -13.72 -7.02 -9.67
N PRO A 120 -14.47 -6.13 -10.33
CA PRO A 120 -14.73 -4.81 -9.79
C PRO A 120 -15.44 -4.85 -8.44
N LEU A 121 -14.84 -4.19 -7.44
CA LEU A 121 -15.44 -4.01 -6.14
C LEU A 121 -16.47 -2.88 -6.20
N THR A 122 -17.74 -3.25 -6.37
CA THR A 122 -18.86 -2.29 -6.46
C THR A 122 -19.50 -1.99 -5.10
N ALA A 123 -19.24 -2.82 -4.10
CA ALA A 123 -19.71 -2.62 -2.74
C ALA A 123 -18.77 -1.72 -1.96
N THR A 124 -19.30 -0.94 -1.03
CA THR A 124 -18.52 -0.10 -0.12
C THR A 124 -18.02 -0.86 1.11
N SER A 125 -18.27 -2.15 1.18
CA SER A 125 -17.82 -3.02 2.27
C SER A 125 -17.70 -4.49 1.84
N LEU A 126 -16.87 -5.19 2.58
CA LEU A 126 -16.67 -6.63 2.54
C LEU A 126 -17.05 -7.23 3.90
N ALA A 127 -17.13 -8.54 4.00
CA ALA A 127 -17.36 -9.22 5.27
C ALA A 127 -16.43 -10.43 5.42
N VAL A 128 -15.98 -10.66 6.66
CA VAL A 128 -15.29 -11.88 7.10
C VAL A 128 -16.08 -12.42 8.29
N ASP A 129 -16.64 -13.63 8.16
CA ASP A 129 -17.54 -14.24 9.17
C ASP A 129 -18.63 -13.26 9.68
N GLY A 130 -19.19 -12.45 8.77
CA GLY A 130 -20.24 -11.49 9.06
C GLY A 130 -19.76 -10.17 9.71
N THR A 131 -18.48 -10.01 10.01
CA THR A 131 -17.91 -8.73 10.46
C THR A 131 -17.60 -7.85 9.25
N THR A 132 -18.12 -6.64 9.26
CA THR A 132 -18.03 -5.69 8.14
C THR A 132 -16.68 -4.98 8.12
N ILE A 133 -16.03 -4.95 6.96
CA ILE A 133 -14.85 -4.16 6.66
C ILE A 133 -15.25 -3.17 5.57
N GLU A 134 -15.17 -1.89 5.85
CA GLU A 134 -15.50 -0.84 4.91
C GLU A 134 -14.33 -0.60 3.93
N VAL A 135 -14.65 -0.41 2.65
CA VAL A 135 -13.69 0.00 1.62
C VAL A 135 -13.98 1.46 1.31
N ARG A 136 -13.03 2.30 1.61
CA ARG A 136 -13.18 3.76 1.57
C ARG A 136 -12.20 4.38 0.59
N ARG A 137 -12.63 5.48 -0.02
CA ARG A 137 -11.78 6.35 -0.82
C ARG A 137 -11.55 7.66 -0.08
N GLY A 138 -10.30 8.04 0.13
CA GLY A 138 -9.96 9.27 0.86
C GLY A 138 -10.14 10.53 0.02
N SER A 139 -9.84 10.48 -1.28
CA SER A 139 -9.93 11.65 -2.18
C SER A 139 -10.01 11.24 -3.64
N GLU A 140 -10.90 11.90 -4.39
CA GLU A 140 -10.96 11.81 -5.85
C GLU A 140 -9.69 12.39 -6.51
N MET A 141 -9.09 13.42 -5.90
CA MET A 141 -7.91 14.08 -6.45
C MET A 141 -6.66 13.18 -6.42
N LEU A 142 -6.57 12.28 -5.43
CA LEU A 142 -5.48 11.31 -5.30
C LEU A 142 -5.69 10.05 -6.15
N GLY A 143 -6.82 9.94 -6.86
CA GLY A 143 -7.14 8.83 -7.74
C GLY A 143 -7.19 7.48 -7.00
N ASP A 144 -6.71 6.44 -7.68
CA ASP A 144 -6.67 5.06 -7.19
C ASP A 144 -5.72 4.84 -6.00
N ARG A 145 -4.86 5.82 -5.68
CA ARG A 145 -3.93 5.77 -4.54
C ARG A 145 -4.57 6.09 -3.19
N SER A 146 -5.85 6.50 -3.16
CA SER A 146 -6.53 6.93 -1.93
C SER A 146 -7.44 5.88 -1.30
N TRP A 147 -7.48 4.68 -1.85
CA TRP A 147 -8.25 3.58 -1.26
C TRP A 147 -7.61 3.04 0.01
N HIS A 148 -8.44 2.70 0.98
CA HIS A 148 -8.04 2.07 2.25
C HIS A 148 -9.21 1.27 2.82
N LEU A 149 -8.92 0.39 3.78
CA LEU A 149 -9.92 -0.42 4.46
C LEU A 149 -10.01 -0.01 5.92
N PHE A 150 -11.23 0.00 6.44
CA PHE A 150 -11.49 0.31 7.85
C PHE A 150 -12.50 -0.68 8.44
N GLU A 151 -12.15 -1.31 9.55
CA GLU A 151 -13.06 -2.15 10.33
C GLU A 151 -13.54 -1.34 11.54
N PRO A 152 -14.85 -0.96 11.58
CA PRO A 152 -15.31 0.01 12.57
C PRO A 152 -15.38 -0.52 14.00
N ALA A 153 -15.62 -1.83 14.22
CA ALA A 153 -15.82 -2.36 15.56
C ALA A 153 -14.50 -2.42 16.36
N SER A 154 -13.40 -2.83 15.73
CA SER A 154 -12.06 -2.80 16.31
C SER A 154 -11.32 -1.49 16.04
N ARG A 155 -11.88 -0.63 15.18
CA ARG A 155 -11.25 0.60 14.67
C ARG A 155 -9.88 0.32 14.02
N SER A 156 -9.86 -0.71 13.17
CA SER A 156 -8.64 -1.13 12.45
C SER A 156 -8.58 -0.50 11.07
N LEU A 157 -7.47 0.19 10.77
CA LEU A 157 -7.16 0.87 9.51
C LEU A 157 -5.99 0.17 8.82
N PHE A 158 -6.15 -0.23 7.56
CA PHE A 158 -5.12 -0.96 6.81
C PHE A 158 -5.35 -0.89 5.30
N GLY A 159 -4.38 -1.36 4.52
CA GLY A 159 -4.42 -1.35 3.05
C GLY A 159 -4.18 0.03 2.45
N GLY A 160 -3.91 0.06 1.14
CA GLY A 160 -3.60 1.27 0.40
C GLY A 160 -2.16 1.78 0.58
N VAL A 161 -1.88 2.90 -0.10
CA VAL A 161 -0.54 3.50 -0.17
C VAL A 161 -0.45 4.82 0.59
N LEU A 162 -1.48 5.16 1.37
CA LEU A 162 -1.53 6.45 2.07
C LEU A 162 -0.58 6.55 3.26
N LEU A 163 -0.15 5.42 3.85
CA LEU A 163 0.61 5.39 5.10
C LEU A 163 1.97 4.72 4.90
N PHE A 164 2.99 5.37 5.44
CA PHE A 164 4.37 4.90 5.53
C PHE A 164 4.82 4.90 6.99
N GLU A 165 5.68 3.95 7.39
CA GLU A 165 6.23 3.89 8.75
C GLU A 165 7.71 3.54 8.74
N GLY A 166 8.55 4.45 9.26
CA GLY A 166 10.01 4.28 9.31
C GLY A 166 10.70 4.31 7.94
N LEU A 167 10.05 4.84 6.93
CA LEU A 167 10.50 4.91 5.54
C LEU A 167 10.45 6.33 5.00
N HIS A 168 11.23 6.61 3.95
CA HIS A 168 10.95 7.76 3.11
C HIS A 168 9.64 7.56 2.35
N VAL A 169 8.78 8.59 2.34
CA VAL A 169 7.46 8.54 1.73
C VAL A 169 7.57 8.64 0.21
N TRP A 170 6.84 7.80 -0.50
CA TRP A 170 6.83 7.80 -1.96
C TRP A 170 5.97 8.93 -2.52
N THR A 171 6.59 10.09 -2.78
CA THR A 171 5.92 11.31 -3.24
C THR A 171 5.93 11.49 -4.76
N ALA A 172 6.60 10.60 -5.53
CA ALA A 172 6.72 10.74 -6.97
C ALA A 172 5.35 10.77 -7.70
N ASP A 173 4.39 9.97 -7.25
CA ASP A 173 3.03 9.94 -7.79
C ASP A 173 2.16 11.13 -7.35
N SER A 174 2.61 11.88 -6.34
CA SER A 174 1.98 13.11 -5.87
C SER A 174 2.83 14.32 -6.26
N ALA A 175 3.02 14.50 -7.58
CA ALA A 175 4.01 15.40 -8.17
C ALA A 175 3.83 16.89 -7.80
N THR A 176 2.63 17.33 -7.46
CA THR A 176 2.33 18.73 -7.18
C THR A 176 2.12 19.02 -5.70
N PRO A 177 2.42 20.26 -5.22
CA PRO A 177 2.11 20.67 -3.86
C PRO A 177 0.63 20.48 -3.49
N GLN A 178 -0.28 20.65 -4.46
CA GLN A 178 -1.72 20.49 -4.26
C GLN A 178 -2.10 19.02 -3.96
N LEU A 179 -1.51 18.06 -4.67
CA LEU A 179 -1.72 16.64 -4.40
C LEU A 179 -1.19 16.24 -3.01
N ARG A 180 -0.03 16.74 -2.62
CA ARG A 180 0.53 16.45 -1.29
C ARG A 180 -0.23 17.14 -0.16
N ALA A 181 -0.75 18.35 -0.38
CA ALA A 181 -1.66 19.01 0.57
C ALA A 181 -2.98 18.23 0.73
N GLU A 182 -3.53 17.72 -0.37
CA GLU A 182 -4.71 16.86 -0.32
C GLU A 182 -4.43 15.54 0.40
N TRP A 183 -3.24 14.96 0.22
CA TRP A 183 -2.82 13.79 0.97
C TRP A 183 -2.79 14.07 2.48
N ILE A 184 -2.21 15.20 2.92
CA ILE A 184 -2.22 15.61 4.33
C ILE A 184 -3.65 15.75 4.84
N ARG A 185 -4.56 16.37 4.07
CA ARG A 185 -5.98 16.46 4.43
C ARG A 185 -6.62 15.08 4.65
N VAL A 186 -6.31 14.12 3.79
CA VAL A 186 -6.79 12.74 3.95
C VAL A 186 -6.21 12.10 5.22
N LEU A 187 -4.93 12.33 5.54
CA LEU A 187 -4.34 11.83 6.78
C LEU A 187 -5.05 12.38 8.03
N ASP A 188 -5.47 13.65 8.00
CA ASP A 188 -6.26 14.26 9.09
C ASP A 188 -7.62 13.56 9.24
N GLU A 189 -8.26 13.20 8.13
CA GLU A 189 -9.52 12.43 8.14
C GLU A 189 -9.33 11.01 8.67
N LEU A 190 -8.22 10.35 8.30
CA LEU A 190 -7.88 9.02 8.84
C LEU A 190 -7.64 9.06 10.35
N GLU A 191 -6.95 10.08 10.84
CA GLU A 191 -6.73 10.28 12.27
C GLU A 191 -8.04 10.56 13.01
N ALA A 192 -8.96 11.33 12.40
CA ALA A 192 -10.28 11.64 12.98
C ALA A 192 -11.19 10.40 13.13
N LEU A 193 -10.89 9.27 12.45
CA LEU A 193 -11.56 8.00 12.70
C LEU A 193 -11.19 7.40 14.07
N ASP A 194 -10.22 7.97 14.77
CA ASP A 194 -9.67 7.47 16.03
C ASP A 194 -9.29 5.99 15.97
N PRO A 195 -8.47 5.57 14.96
CA PRO A 195 -8.14 4.16 14.79
C PRO A 195 -7.30 3.65 15.97
N ALA A 196 -7.66 2.45 16.46
CA ALA A 196 -6.95 1.80 17.56
C ALA A 196 -5.85 0.86 17.05
N TYR A 197 -5.95 0.44 15.79
CA TYR A 197 -4.98 -0.42 15.11
C TYR A 197 -4.74 0.12 13.69
N VAL A 198 -3.51 0.42 13.36
CA VAL A 198 -3.14 1.02 12.07
C VAL A 198 -2.00 0.23 11.45
N VAL A 199 -2.18 -0.21 10.22
CA VAL A 199 -1.12 -0.88 9.44
C VAL A 199 -0.78 -0.02 8.23
N ALA A 200 0.43 0.51 8.19
CA ALA A 200 0.92 1.23 7.01
C ALA A 200 1.07 0.29 5.81
N GLY A 201 0.76 0.78 4.61
CA GLY A 201 0.94 0.03 3.36
C GLY A 201 2.41 -0.26 3.04
N HIS A 202 3.32 0.59 3.56
CA HIS A 202 4.76 0.40 3.50
C HIS A 202 5.36 0.70 4.88
N ARG A 203 6.13 -0.23 5.43
CA ARG A 203 6.75 -0.04 6.74
C ARG A 203 8.04 -0.84 6.90
N ILE A 204 8.88 -0.41 7.82
CA ILE A 204 9.96 -1.29 8.29
C ILE A 204 9.35 -2.51 9.00
N ALA A 205 9.93 -3.68 8.83
CA ALA A 205 9.42 -4.90 9.42
C ALA A 205 9.32 -4.77 10.95
N GLY A 206 8.15 -5.13 11.51
CA GLY A 206 7.88 -5.06 12.94
C GLY A 206 7.62 -3.64 13.47
N ALA A 207 7.38 -2.65 12.60
CA ALA A 207 6.95 -1.33 13.03
C ALA A 207 5.66 -1.38 13.88
N PRO A 208 5.42 -0.38 14.75
CA PRO A 208 4.17 -0.28 15.50
C PRO A 208 2.93 -0.34 14.61
N THR A 209 1.82 -0.79 15.18
CA THR A 209 0.50 -0.80 14.52
C THR A 209 -0.42 0.20 15.21
N ASP A 210 -0.02 1.46 15.27
CA ASP A 210 -0.69 2.54 15.95
C ASP A 210 -0.71 3.82 15.09
N LEU A 211 -1.03 4.96 15.68
CA LEU A 211 -1.12 6.25 15.00
C LEU A 211 0.21 6.80 14.49
N THR A 212 1.35 6.17 14.84
CA THR A 212 2.68 6.65 14.40
C THR A 212 2.83 6.64 12.88
N ALA A 213 2.19 5.71 12.19
CA ALA A 213 2.18 5.68 10.72
C ALA A 213 1.53 6.93 10.10
N ILE A 214 0.44 7.42 10.70
CA ILE A 214 -0.25 8.64 10.24
C ILE A 214 0.62 9.87 10.49
N SER A 215 1.13 10.01 11.73
CA SER A 215 1.98 11.15 12.09
C SER A 215 3.30 11.15 11.31
N HIS A 216 3.97 10.01 11.16
CA HIS A 216 5.20 9.89 10.38
C HIS A 216 4.98 10.35 8.92
N THR A 217 3.91 9.87 8.28
CA THR A 217 3.63 10.24 6.88
C THR A 217 3.33 11.74 6.76
N ARG A 218 2.52 12.30 7.67
CA ARG A 218 2.19 13.74 7.69
C ARG A 218 3.44 14.59 7.89
N ASP A 219 4.21 14.31 8.93
CA ASP A 219 5.42 15.08 9.28
C ASP A 219 6.44 15.04 8.13
N TYR A 220 6.57 13.87 7.48
CA TYR A 220 7.42 13.73 6.30
C TYR A 220 6.94 14.61 5.14
N LEU A 221 5.64 14.59 4.79
CA LEU A 221 5.08 15.40 3.71
C LEU A 221 5.24 16.91 3.99
N GLU A 222 5.01 17.36 5.22
CA GLU A 222 5.24 18.74 5.60
C GLU A 222 6.71 19.16 5.51
N LEU A 223 7.63 18.29 5.93
CA LEU A 223 9.05 18.54 5.80
C LEU A 223 9.49 18.53 4.34
N PHE A 224 8.96 17.58 3.54
CA PHE A 224 9.23 17.47 2.11
C PHE A 224 8.91 18.78 1.39
N GLU A 225 7.73 19.39 1.62
CA GLU A 225 7.36 20.66 1.05
C GLU A 225 8.34 21.79 1.42
N LYS A 226 8.70 21.90 2.70
CA LYS A 226 9.65 22.90 3.21
C LYS A 226 11.02 22.70 2.57
N THR A 227 11.48 21.46 2.46
CA THR A 227 12.78 21.09 1.92
C THR A 227 12.85 21.39 0.41
N VAL A 228 11.84 20.93 -0.36
CA VAL A 228 11.79 21.21 -1.81
C VAL A 228 11.74 22.71 -2.08
N ALA A 229 11.00 23.48 -1.29
CA ALA A 229 10.92 24.95 -1.47
C ALA A 229 12.23 25.67 -1.13
N ALA A 230 13.01 25.16 -0.18
CA ALA A 230 14.26 25.77 0.27
C ALA A 230 15.49 25.41 -0.59
N SER A 231 15.45 24.24 -1.26
CA SER A 231 16.59 23.70 -2.03
C SER A 231 16.64 24.28 -3.44
N THR A 232 17.84 24.37 -4.00
CA THR A 232 18.06 24.87 -5.37
C THR A 232 17.73 23.81 -6.42
N ASP A 233 18.02 22.52 -6.12
CA ASP A 233 17.81 21.36 -7.00
C ASP A 233 17.37 20.13 -6.24
N ALA A 234 17.14 19.03 -6.97
CA ALA A 234 16.70 17.77 -6.36
C ALA A 234 17.76 17.13 -5.48
N ALA A 235 19.04 17.27 -5.80
CA ALA A 235 20.13 16.67 -5.04
C ALA A 235 20.26 17.30 -3.65
N GLU A 236 20.17 18.63 -3.54
CA GLU A 236 20.17 19.35 -2.27
C GLU A 236 18.93 19.00 -1.43
N ALA A 237 17.77 18.86 -2.08
CA ALA A 237 16.55 18.44 -1.39
C ALA A 237 16.65 17.00 -0.86
N GLU A 238 17.17 16.07 -1.66
CA GLU A 238 17.40 14.67 -1.26
C GLU A 238 18.37 14.60 -0.08
N GLU A 239 19.52 15.27 -0.14
CA GLU A 239 20.50 15.29 0.96
C GLU A 239 19.87 15.78 2.26
N SER A 240 19.07 16.85 2.19
CA SER A 240 18.37 17.39 3.35
C SER A 240 17.36 16.42 3.96
N LEU A 241 16.58 15.70 3.12
CA LEU A 241 15.64 14.67 3.58
C LEU A 241 16.36 13.48 4.21
N LEU A 242 17.45 13.00 3.59
CA LEU A 242 18.25 11.90 4.13
C LEU A 242 18.91 12.29 5.47
N ALA A 243 19.31 13.56 5.65
CA ALA A 243 19.84 14.05 6.90
C ALA A 243 18.76 14.17 8.00
N ALA A 244 17.53 14.53 7.64
CA ALA A 244 16.42 14.66 8.58
C ALA A 244 15.86 13.28 9.03
N TYR A 245 15.91 12.28 8.15
CA TYR A 245 15.47 10.92 8.40
C TYR A 245 16.60 9.89 8.13
N PRO A 246 17.70 9.92 8.91
CA PRO A 246 18.91 9.14 8.61
C PRO A 246 18.69 7.62 8.68
N ASP A 247 17.76 7.18 9.51
CA ASP A 247 17.44 5.77 9.75
C ASP A 247 16.26 5.26 8.89
N ALA A 248 15.61 6.14 8.11
CA ALA A 248 14.50 5.74 7.26
C ALA A 248 14.98 4.83 6.11
N GLY A 249 14.24 3.75 5.91
CA GLY A 249 14.38 2.89 4.73
C GLY A 249 13.84 3.53 3.46
N LEU A 250 13.83 2.76 2.34
CA LEU A 250 13.24 3.18 1.05
C LEU A 250 13.83 4.49 0.51
N LYS A 251 15.15 4.67 0.58
CA LYS A 251 15.84 5.92 0.16
C LYS A 251 15.57 6.31 -1.30
N ILE A 252 15.26 5.34 -2.15
CA ILE A 252 14.88 5.61 -3.54
C ILE A 252 13.63 6.51 -3.64
N ALA A 253 12.71 6.46 -2.68
CA ALA A 253 11.52 7.31 -2.64
C ALA A 253 11.89 8.80 -2.47
N ALA A 254 12.87 9.10 -1.61
CA ALA A 254 13.39 10.47 -1.46
C ALA A 254 14.00 10.96 -2.78
N SER A 255 14.85 10.14 -3.43
CA SER A 255 15.51 10.49 -4.69
C SER A 255 14.52 10.77 -5.82
N LEU A 256 13.55 9.87 -6.02
CA LEU A 256 12.56 10.03 -7.08
C LEU A 256 11.60 11.20 -6.78
N GLY A 257 11.11 11.29 -5.55
CA GLY A 257 10.19 12.33 -5.14
C GLY A 257 10.76 13.75 -5.31
N THR A 258 12.02 13.96 -4.92
CA THR A 258 12.68 15.28 -5.06
C THR A 258 12.89 15.62 -6.53
N LYS A 259 13.33 14.69 -7.38
CA LYS A 259 13.49 14.92 -8.82
C LYS A 259 12.18 15.30 -9.51
N VAL A 260 11.11 14.61 -9.17
CA VAL A 260 9.77 14.91 -9.70
C VAL A 260 9.30 16.29 -9.22
N ALA A 261 9.42 16.56 -7.92
CA ALA A 261 8.98 17.85 -7.34
C ALA A 261 9.76 19.05 -7.86
N LYS A 262 11.06 18.87 -8.22
CA LYS A 262 11.91 19.90 -8.82
C LYS A 262 11.78 19.99 -10.35
N GLY A 263 10.97 19.12 -10.98
CA GLY A 263 10.79 19.07 -12.44
C GLY A 263 12.00 18.52 -13.21
N GLU A 264 12.90 17.80 -12.53
CA GLU A 264 14.09 17.19 -13.11
C GLU A 264 13.80 15.79 -13.67
N MET A 265 12.61 15.23 -13.35
CA MET A 265 12.13 13.95 -13.83
C MET A 265 10.62 14.02 -14.08
N THR A 266 10.17 13.37 -15.16
CA THR A 266 8.76 13.06 -15.35
C THR A 266 8.51 11.64 -14.81
N TRP A 267 7.44 11.47 -14.06
CA TRP A 267 7.02 10.22 -13.45
C TRP A 267 5.63 9.82 -13.95
N GLY A 268 5.41 8.51 -14.25
CA GLY A 268 4.15 7.97 -14.77
C GLY A 268 4.24 7.56 -16.23
#